data_b8e7455a52d3dac30c6cb42e6c063a2b
#
_entry.id   b8e7455a52d3dac30c6cb42e6c063a2b
#
_cell.length_a   1.000
_cell.length_b   1.000
_cell.length_c   1.000
_cell.angle_alpha   90.00
_cell.angle_beta   90.00
_cell.angle_gamma   90.00
#
_symmetry.space_group_name_H-M   'P 1'
#
loop_
_entity.id
_entity.type
_entity.pdbx_description
1 polymer ?
#
loop_
_entity_poly.entity_id
_entity_poly.type
_entity_poly.pdbx_seq_one_letter_code
_entity_poly.pdbx_strand_id
1 'polypeptide(L)'
;MTENMLSIKVQIAERFYPLKIKRQDEEKIRRAARLINEKVLQYKQRYTDKDTQDFMAMAALQFVINLLDCQQQQNVVSLEEELGSLSSELDELLQ
;
A
#
# COMPACT_ATOMS: atom_id res chain seq x y z
N MET A 1 0.68 9.68 23.16
CA MET A 1 -0.16 8.83 23.98
C MET A 1 -0.62 7.64 23.18
N THR A 2 -0.57 6.51 23.83
CA THR A 2 -0.83 5.26 23.15
C THR A 2 -2.31 4.97 22.96
N GLU A 3 -3.19 5.71 23.63
CA GLU A 3 -4.62 5.47 23.52
C GLU A 3 -5.16 5.69 22.11
N ASN A 4 -4.41 6.39 21.26
CA ASN A 4 -4.84 6.61 19.88
C ASN A 4 -4.36 5.52 18.92
N MET A 5 -3.68 4.51 19.47
CA MET A 5 -3.21 3.40 18.65
C MET A 5 -4.24 2.28 18.64
N LEU A 6 -4.26 1.58 17.53
CA LEU A 6 -5.20 0.50 17.29
C LEU A 6 -4.47 -0.64 16.61
N SER A 7 -4.75 -1.85 17.05
CA SER A 7 -4.22 -3.05 16.39
C SER A 7 -5.30 -3.60 15.48
N ILE A 8 -4.97 -3.73 14.20
CA ILE A 8 -5.89 -4.29 13.23
C ILE A 8 -5.20 -5.39 12.44
N LYS A 9 -5.99 -6.14 11.73
CA LYS A 9 -5.48 -7.16 10.83
C LYS A 9 -6.06 -6.88 9.45
N VAL A 10 -5.19 -6.75 8.46
CA VAL A 10 -5.62 -6.51 7.09
C VAL A 10 -5.24 -7.69 6.21
N GLN A 11 -6.10 -7.99 5.26
CA GLN A 11 -5.82 -8.99 4.27
C GLN A 11 -5.20 -8.32 3.06
N ILE A 12 -4.03 -8.81 2.65
CA ILE A 12 -3.38 -8.37 1.43
C ILE A 12 -3.09 -9.61 0.62
N ALA A 13 -3.69 -9.70 -0.56
CA ALA A 13 -3.70 -10.89 -1.38
C ALA A 13 -4.30 -12.05 -0.57
N GLU A 14 -3.54 -13.08 -0.29
CA GLU A 14 -4.05 -14.27 0.39
C GLU A 14 -3.65 -14.36 1.85
N ARG A 15 -3.00 -13.33 2.37
CA ARG A 15 -2.46 -13.37 3.72
C ARG A 15 -3.00 -12.24 4.57
N PHE A 16 -3.01 -12.48 5.87
CA PHE A 16 -3.41 -11.48 6.86
C PHE A 16 -2.19 -10.94 7.56
N TYR A 17 -2.17 -9.62 7.75
CA TYR A 17 -1.05 -8.93 8.38
C TYR A 17 -1.55 -8.13 9.57
N PRO A 18 -0.98 -8.35 10.76
CA PRO A 18 -1.31 -7.52 11.91
C PRO A 18 -0.57 -6.19 11.82
N LEU A 19 -1.28 -5.11 12.04
CA LEU A 19 -0.71 -3.77 11.98
C LEU A 19 -1.08 -3.00 13.22
N LYS A 20 -0.16 -2.18 13.69
CA LYS A 20 -0.41 -1.25 14.78
C LYS A 20 -0.43 0.14 14.19
N ILE A 21 -1.57 0.79 14.24
CA ILE A 21 -1.82 2.04 13.51
C ILE A 21 -2.47 3.05 14.42
N LYS A 22 -2.51 4.30 13.97
CA LYS A 22 -3.30 5.33 14.60
C LYS A 22 -4.76 5.14 14.21
N ARG A 23 -5.67 5.35 15.15
CA ARG A 23 -7.11 5.18 14.87
C ARG A 23 -7.57 6.01 13.69
N GLN A 24 -7.05 7.21 13.57
CA GLN A 24 -7.43 8.11 12.48
C GLN A 24 -7.01 7.60 11.10
N ASP A 25 -6.10 6.66 11.04
CA ASP A 25 -5.60 6.12 9.78
C ASP A 25 -6.29 4.83 9.37
N GLU A 26 -7.17 4.30 10.19
CA GLU A 26 -7.75 2.98 9.95
C GLU A 26 -8.45 2.90 8.60
N GLU A 27 -9.32 3.85 8.31
CA GLU A 27 -10.08 3.83 7.06
C GLU A 27 -9.16 3.91 5.85
N LYS A 28 -8.16 4.77 5.92
CA LYS A 28 -7.20 4.95 4.84
C LYS A 28 -6.42 3.65 4.59
N ILE A 29 -6.00 3.01 5.65
CA ILE A 29 -5.20 1.78 5.54
C ILE A 29 -6.05 0.63 4.99
N ARG A 30 -7.29 0.51 5.46
CA ARG A 30 -8.17 -0.53 4.93
C ARG A 30 -8.51 -0.28 3.46
N ARG A 31 -8.67 0.97 3.09
CA ARG A 31 -8.90 1.33 1.69
C ARG A 31 -7.69 1.00 0.83
N ALA A 32 -6.49 1.27 1.34
CA ALA A 32 -5.27 0.94 0.62
C ALA A 32 -5.16 -0.56 0.38
N ALA A 33 -5.46 -1.36 1.40
CA ALA A 33 -5.44 -2.81 1.27
C ALA A 33 -6.45 -3.29 0.22
N ARG A 34 -7.65 -2.70 0.19
CA ARG A 34 -8.65 -3.04 -0.82
C ARG A 34 -8.16 -2.73 -2.23
N LEU A 35 -7.52 -1.58 -2.41
CA LEU A 35 -7.01 -1.20 -3.73
C LEU A 35 -5.94 -2.17 -4.21
N ILE A 36 -5.07 -2.60 -3.31
CA ILE A 36 -4.05 -3.58 -3.65
C ILE A 36 -4.73 -4.89 -4.07
N ASN A 37 -5.71 -5.34 -3.29
CA ASN A 37 -6.39 -6.61 -3.56
C ASN A 37 -7.15 -6.57 -4.88
N GLU A 38 -7.78 -5.45 -5.19
CA GLU A 38 -8.46 -5.29 -6.47
C GLU A 38 -7.49 -5.40 -7.64
N LYS A 39 -6.32 -4.80 -7.50
CA LYS A 39 -5.31 -4.83 -8.55
C LYS A 39 -4.76 -6.24 -8.74
N VAL A 40 -4.49 -6.91 -7.64
CA VAL A 40 -4.02 -8.29 -7.67
C VAL A 40 -5.06 -9.18 -8.38
N LEU A 41 -6.33 -8.98 -8.05
CA LEU A 41 -7.40 -9.75 -8.67
C LEU A 41 -7.48 -9.50 -10.19
N GLN A 42 -7.34 -8.25 -10.62
CA GLN A 42 -7.32 -7.92 -12.04
C GLN A 42 -6.22 -8.67 -12.77
N TYR A 43 -5.03 -8.69 -12.21
CA TYR A 43 -3.92 -9.42 -12.83
C TYR A 43 -4.15 -10.91 -12.82
N LYS A 44 -4.70 -11.43 -11.73
CA LYS A 44 -4.99 -12.86 -11.61
C LYS A 44 -5.97 -13.32 -12.69
N GLN A 45 -6.91 -12.48 -13.05
CA GLN A 45 -7.88 -12.79 -14.09
C GLN A 45 -7.27 -12.72 -15.49
N ARG A 46 -6.22 -11.93 -15.66
CA ARG A 46 -5.60 -11.72 -16.97
C ARG A 46 -4.48 -12.71 -17.26
N TYR A 47 -3.75 -13.12 -16.25
CA TYR A 47 -2.57 -13.97 -16.42
C TYR A 47 -2.79 -15.28 -15.69
N THR A 48 -2.52 -16.40 -16.37
CA THR A 48 -2.73 -17.73 -15.80
C THR A 48 -1.44 -18.45 -15.42
N ASP A 49 -0.31 -17.92 -15.85
CA ASP A 49 0.99 -18.56 -15.65
C ASP A 49 1.84 -17.89 -14.58
N LYS A 50 1.22 -17.06 -13.76
CA LYS A 50 1.93 -16.32 -12.71
C LYS A 50 1.31 -16.61 -11.36
N ASP A 51 2.08 -16.37 -10.30
CA ASP A 51 1.62 -16.62 -8.94
C ASP A 51 1.29 -15.31 -8.21
N THR A 52 0.85 -15.44 -6.97
CA THR A 52 0.45 -14.31 -6.16
C THR A 52 1.57 -13.30 -5.96
N GLN A 53 2.78 -13.79 -5.78
CA GLN A 53 3.93 -12.88 -5.61
C GLN A 53 4.15 -12.04 -6.86
N ASP A 54 4.01 -12.65 -8.04
CA ASP A 54 4.12 -11.91 -9.29
C ASP A 54 3.07 -10.80 -9.38
N PHE A 55 1.83 -11.13 -9.02
CA PHE A 55 0.74 -10.15 -9.05
C PHE A 55 0.98 -9.02 -8.06
N MET A 56 1.52 -9.33 -6.88
CA MET A 56 1.88 -8.31 -5.90
C MET A 56 2.98 -7.39 -6.43
N ALA A 57 3.99 -7.96 -7.07
CA ALA A 57 5.07 -7.16 -7.65
C ALA A 57 4.54 -6.25 -8.76
N MET A 58 3.66 -6.77 -9.60
CA MET A 58 3.04 -5.99 -10.67
C MET A 58 2.19 -4.85 -10.10
N ALA A 59 1.42 -5.13 -9.07
CA ALA A 59 0.60 -4.11 -8.42
C ALA A 59 1.47 -3.02 -7.80
N ALA A 60 2.53 -3.41 -7.11
CA ALA A 60 3.44 -2.46 -6.49
C ALA A 60 4.06 -1.55 -7.54
N LEU A 61 4.52 -2.14 -8.63
CA LEU A 61 5.12 -1.36 -9.72
C LEU A 61 4.12 -0.36 -10.30
N GLN A 62 2.90 -0.81 -10.55
CA GLN A 62 1.88 0.05 -11.13
C GLN A 62 1.53 1.22 -10.19
N PHE A 63 1.38 0.95 -8.90
CA PHE A 63 1.06 2.00 -7.95
C PHE A 63 2.19 3.01 -7.81
N VAL A 64 3.43 2.56 -7.85
CA VAL A 64 4.57 3.48 -7.78
C VAL A 64 4.67 4.33 -9.04
N ILE A 65 4.42 3.74 -10.20
CA ILE A 65 4.38 4.50 -11.46
C ILE A 65 3.31 5.59 -11.37
N ASN A 66 2.13 5.24 -10.88
CA ASN A 66 1.04 6.22 -10.73
C ASN A 66 1.43 7.33 -9.76
N LEU A 67 2.13 6.99 -8.68
CA LEU A 67 2.60 7.97 -7.72
C LEU A 67 3.60 8.93 -8.37
N LEU A 68 4.54 8.42 -9.14
CA LEU A 68 5.53 9.25 -9.82
C LEU A 68 4.87 10.18 -10.83
N ASP A 69 3.90 9.68 -11.57
CA ASP A 69 3.15 10.51 -12.52
C ASP A 69 2.39 11.62 -11.80
N CYS A 70 1.77 11.32 -10.69
CA CYS A 70 1.03 12.29 -9.91
C CYS A 70 1.95 13.39 -9.38
N GLN A 71 3.11 13.03 -8.88
CA GLN A 71 4.08 14.00 -8.37
C GLN A 71 4.62 14.88 -9.48
N GLN A 72 4.86 14.32 -10.63
CA GLN A 72 5.33 15.06 -11.77
C GLN A 72 4.31 16.11 -12.22
N GLN A 73 3.03 15.74 -12.21
CA GLN A 73 1.97 16.66 -12.57
C GLN A 73 1.82 17.80 -11.59
N GLN A 74 2.04 17.52 -10.31
CA GLN A 74 1.92 18.54 -9.29
C GLN A 74 3.13 19.46 -9.21
N ASN A 75 4.19 19.10 -9.89
CA ASN A 75 5.44 19.85 -9.86
C ASN A 75 5.86 20.14 -8.44
N VAL A 76 5.85 19.16 -7.60
CA VAL A 76 6.03 19.39 -6.23
C VAL A 76 7.41 19.08 -5.78
N VAL A 77 7.76 19.82 -4.84
CA VAL A 77 8.68 19.58 -3.81
C VAL A 77 9.32 18.25 -3.95
N SER A 78 10.47 18.15 -3.75
CA SER A 78 11.30 17.04 -4.05
C SER A 78 10.60 15.69 -3.88
N LEU A 79 10.59 14.95 -4.96
CA LEU A 79 10.12 13.59 -5.01
C LEU A 79 10.75 12.75 -3.90
N GLU A 80 12.01 13.03 -3.61
CA GLU A 80 12.73 12.30 -2.59
C GLU A 80 12.15 12.49 -1.20
N GLU A 81 11.70 13.69 -0.88
CA GLU A 81 11.07 13.94 0.42
C GLU A 81 9.78 13.14 0.58
N GLU A 82 8.95 13.12 -0.45
CA GLU A 82 7.69 12.41 -0.38
C GLU A 82 7.90 10.90 -0.30
N LEU A 83 8.84 10.38 -1.06
CA LEU A 83 9.15 8.95 -1.00
C LEU A 83 9.72 8.58 0.36
N GLY A 84 10.54 9.44 0.93
CA GLY A 84 11.08 9.21 2.27
C GLY A 84 9.98 9.16 3.32
N SER A 85 9.03 10.07 3.21
CA SER A 85 7.91 10.11 4.14
C SER A 85 7.05 8.86 4.03
N LEU A 86 6.76 8.40 2.83
CA LEU A 86 5.99 7.18 2.61
C LEU A 86 6.72 5.95 3.15
N SER A 87 8.02 5.90 2.94
CA SER A 87 8.83 4.80 3.45
C SER A 87 8.82 4.75 4.96
N SER A 88 8.92 5.90 5.62
CA SER A 88 8.86 5.97 7.08
C SER A 88 7.51 5.51 7.61
N GLU A 89 6.43 5.92 6.98
CA GLU A 89 5.10 5.50 7.38
C GLU A 89 4.94 3.99 7.25
N LEU A 90 5.43 3.44 6.16
CA LEU A 90 5.34 2.01 5.93
C LEU A 90 6.13 1.23 6.98
N ASP A 91 7.33 1.68 7.29
CA ASP A 91 8.15 1.04 8.31
C ASP A 91 7.45 1.02 9.67
N GLU A 92 6.81 2.13 10.04
CA GLU A 92 6.05 2.20 11.28
C GLU A 92 4.91 1.20 11.31
N LEU A 93 4.22 1.05 10.18
CA LEU A 93 3.07 0.15 10.11
C LEU A 93 3.47 -1.30 10.22
N LEU A 94 4.64 -1.65 9.71
CA LEU A 94 5.08 -3.04 9.64
C LEU A 94 5.85 -3.52 10.86
N GLN A 95 6.07 -2.65 11.83
CA GLN A 95 6.78 -3.06 13.04
C GLN A 95 5.93 -3.89 14.02
#